data_22af7e729c5d428da8c1db1fc34e3974
#
_entry.id   22af7e729c5d428da8c1db1fc34e3974
#
_cell.length_a   1.000
_cell.length_b   1.000
_cell.length_c   1.000
_cell.angle_alpha   90.00
_cell.angle_beta   90.00
_cell.angle_gamma   90.00
#
_symmetry.space_group_name_H-M   'P 1'
#
loop_
_entity.id
_entity.type
_entity.pdbx_description
1 polymer ?
#
loop_
_entity_poly.entity_id
_entity_poly.type
_entity_poly.pdbx_seq_one_letter_code
_entity_poly.pdbx_strand_id
1 'polypeptide(L)'
;MDGEALEALRYFSDATHPQSFVTLAGRGPVLVSAPHAVLQTRSGRLKAAERYTGMLCLMLNRRHDVPGIYKARHLMDDANHDPSSPYRDEVCRLIRERGISCVLDLHQLRPDRSMALCIGTGPGRAYRSRDSRSCGSATRRGFRARTRGLP
;
A
#
# COMPACT_ATOMS: atom_id res chain seq x y z
N MET A 1 -1.56 -11.77 19.92
CA MET A 1 -0.72 -10.87 19.11
C MET A 1 0.64 -10.87 19.77
N ASP A 2 1.70 -11.20 19.06
CA ASP A 2 3.05 -11.19 19.64
C ASP A 2 3.50 -9.74 19.91
N GLY A 3 4.54 -9.57 20.76
CA GLY A 3 5.01 -8.25 21.18
C GLY A 3 5.50 -7.40 20.00
N GLU A 4 6.04 -8.02 18.94
CA GLU A 4 6.51 -7.35 17.74
C GLU A 4 5.35 -6.71 16.96
N ALA A 5 4.22 -7.41 16.84
CA ALA A 5 3.03 -6.87 16.16
C ALA A 5 2.42 -5.69 16.95
N LEU A 6 2.47 -5.78 18.29
CA LEU A 6 1.98 -4.69 19.16
C LEU A 6 2.88 -3.45 19.07
N GLU A 7 4.19 -3.65 19.01
CA GLU A 7 5.16 -2.57 18.83
C GLU A 7 4.98 -1.91 17.45
N ALA A 8 4.83 -2.71 16.40
CA ALA A 8 4.61 -2.20 15.05
C ALA A 8 3.35 -1.32 14.96
N LEU A 9 2.27 -1.64 15.68
CA LEU A 9 1.05 -0.81 15.70
C LEU A 9 1.27 0.59 16.27
N ARG A 10 2.26 0.80 17.13
CA ARG A 10 2.58 2.12 17.70
C ARG A 10 3.17 3.07 16.66
N TYR A 11 3.82 2.56 15.62
CA TYR A 11 4.40 3.37 14.55
C TYR A 11 3.36 3.98 13.60
N PHE A 12 2.12 3.55 13.65
CA PHE A 12 1.05 4.03 12.77
C PHE A 12 0.15 5.09 13.40
N SER A 13 0.71 5.86 14.34
CA SER A 13 0.08 7.08 14.81
C SER A 13 0.26 8.20 13.80
N ASP A 14 -0.82 8.67 13.24
CA ASP A 14 -0.88 9.70 12.20
C ASP A 14 -0.58 11.12 12.69
N ALA A 15 -0.46 11.33 14.00
CA ALA A 15 -0.34 12.66 14.59
C ALA A 15 1.11 13.09 14.88
N THR A 16 2.02 12.15 15.11
CA THR A 16 3.33 12.46 15.70
C THR A 16 4.54 12.07 14.83
N HIS A 17 4.35 11.31 13.76
CA HIS A 17 5.48 10.89 12.93
C HIS A 17 6.07 12.09 12.17
N PRO A 18 7.41 12.29 12.17
CA PRO A 18 8.05 13.44 11.51
C PRO A 18 7.91 13.42 9.99
N GLN A 19 7.81 12.23 9.40
CA GLN A 19 7.69 12.03 7.95
C GLN A 19 6.27 11.61 7.56
N SER A 20 5.82 12.01 6.36
CA SER A 20 4.51 11.61 5.85
C SER A 20 4.46 10.15 5.42
N PHE A 21 5.57 9.59 5.01
CA PHE A 21 5.75 8.17 4.70
C PHE A 21 7.17 7.72 5.04
N VAL A 22 7.37 6.42 5.17
CA VAL A 22 8.66 5.80 5.45
C VAL A 22 8.94 4.78 4.36
N THR A 23 10.18 4.81 3.84
CA THR A 23 10.71 3.78 2.94
C THR A 23 11.59 2.83 3.71
N LEU A 24 11.40 1.54 3.47
CA LEU A 24 12.18 0.46 4.06
C LEU A 24 13.13 -0.10 3.00
N ALA A 25 14.40 -0.14 3.34
CA ALA A 25 15.39 -0.83 2.50
C ALA A 25 15.09 -2.33 2.47
N GLY A 26 15.53 -3.01 1.40
CA GLY A 26 15.36 -4.44 1.26
C GLY A 26 15.88 -4.90 -0.09
N ARG A 27 15.78 -6.21 -0.34
CA ARG A 27 16.27 -6.86 -1.55
C ARG A 27 15.14 -7.49 -2.36
N GLY A 28 15.41 -7.68 -3.65
CA GLY A 28 14.49 -8.32 -4.59
C GLY A 28 13.60 -7.36 -5.36
N PRO A 29 12.83 -7.89 -6.30
CA PRO A 29 12.09 -7.10 -7.29
C PRO A 29 10.65 -6.76 -6.85
N VAL A 30 10.27 -7.06 -5.62
CA VAL A 30 8.91 -6.80 -5.10
C VAL A 30 8.97 -5.65 -4.10
N LEU A 31 8.15 -4.62 -4.28
CA LEU A 31 7.93 -3.55 -3.33
C LEU A 31 6.59 -3.76 -2.63
N VAL A 32 6.59 -3.80 -1.31
CA VAL A 32 5.34 -3.81 -0.52
C VAL A 32 4.96 -2.36 -0.21
N SER A 33 3.72 -1.99 -0.54
CA SER A 33 3.19 -0.63 -0.36
C SER A 33 1.96 -0.65 0.55
N ALA A 34 1.87 0.30 1.48
CA ALA A 34 0.74 0.48 2.38
C ALA A 34 0.31 1.97 2.44
N PRO A 35 -0.38 2.46 1.40
CA PRO A 35 -0.71 3.88 1.26
C PRO A 35 -1.74 4.39 2.26
N HIS A 36 -2.54 3.50 2.84
CA HIS A 36 -3.63 3.83 3.77
C HIS A 36 -3.36 3.36 5.20
N ALA A 37 -2.09 3.19 5.58
CA ALA A 37 -1.71 2.78 6.93
C ALA A 37 -2.14 3.77 8.03
N VAL A 38 -2.40 5.03 7.67
CA VAL A 38 -2.95 6.09 8.53
C VAL A 38 -4.28 6.59 7.99
N LEU A 39 -4.95 7.49 8.71
CA LEU A 39 -6.14 8.20 8.25
C LEU A 39 -5.91 8.83 6.87
N GLN A 40 -6.96 8.93 6.08
CA GLN A 40 -6.94 9.62 4.79
C GLN A 40 -8.08 10.65 4.71
N THR A 41 -7.90 11.67 3.88
CA THR A 41 -8.97 12.59 3.51
C THR A 41 -9.23 12.48 2.01
N ARG A 42 -10.43 12.06 1.64
CA ARG A 42 -10.87 11.93 0.25
C ARG A 42 -12.05 12.83 -0.02
N SER A 43 -11.90 13.77 -0.94
CA SER A 43 -12.96 14.74 -1.29
C SER A 43 -13.54 15.42 -0.04
N GLY A 44 -12.68 15.87 0.87
CA GLY A 44 -13.06 16.54 2.12
C GLY A 44 -13.64 15.61 3.21
N ARG A 45 -13.71 14.30 3.00
CA ARG A 45 -14.23 13.32 3.98
C ARG A 45 -13.12 12.49 4.56
N LEU A 46 -13.11 12.42 5.89
CA LEU A 46 -12.18 11.58 6.62
C LEU A 46 -12.51 10.09 6.44
N LYS A 47 -11.49 9.27 6.20
CA LYS A 47 -11.57 7.82 6.10
C LYS A 47 -10.65 7.18 7.12
N ALA A 48 -11.11 6.10 7.72
CA ALA A 48 -10.36 5.34 8.72
C ALA A 48 -9.05 4.80 8.15
N ALA A 49 -8.04 4.72 9.00
CA ALA A 49 -6.78 4.06 8.70
C ALA A 49 -6.95 2.55 8.49
N GLU A 50 -6.21 2.01 7.55
CA GLU A 50 -6.04 0.57 7.33
C GLU A 50 -4.79 0.08 8.09
N ARG A 51 -4.83 0.19 9.43
CA ARG A 51 -3.66 0.09 10.32
C ARG A 51 -2.83 -1.18 10.15
N TYR A 52 -3.49 -2.31 9.87
CA TYR A 52 -2.80 -3.59 9.71
C TYR A 52 -1.94 -3.64 8.44
N THR A 53 -2.23 -2.82 7.43
CA THR A 53 -1.46 -2.81 6.19
C THR A 53 -0.04 -2.30 6.41
N GLY A 54 0.12 -1.24 7.19
CA GLY A 54 1.43 -0.72 7.55
C GLY A 54 2.23 -1.70 8.43
N MET A 55 1.57 -2.33 9.40
CA MET A 55 2.18 -3.37 10.22
C MET A 55 2.69 -4.54 9.35
N LEU A 56 1.86 -5.02 8.43
CA LEU A 56 2.24 -6.11 7.51
C LEU A 56 3.42 -5.70 6.61
N CYS A 57 3.44 -4.47 6.11
CA CYS A 57 4.57 -3.94 5.34
C CYS A 57 5.87 -4.01 6.15
N LEU A 58 5.85 -3.54 7.41
CA LEU A 58 7.01 -3.57 8.30
C LEU A 58 7.44 -5.00 8.63
N MET A 59 6.51 -5.90 8.92
CA MET A 59 6.81 -7.30 9.25
C MET A 59 7.40 -8.04 8.05
N LEU A 60 6.87 -7.84 6.85
CA LEU A 60 7.43 -8.44 5.63
C LEU A 60 8.86 -7.94 5.38
N ASN A 61 9.12 -6.66 5.58
CA ASN A 61 10.47 -6.13 5.50
C ASN A 61 11.41 -6.78 6.53
N ARG A 62 11.04 -6.79 7.81
CA ARG A 62 11.88 -7.31 8.89
C ARG A 62 12.17 -8.81 8.76
N ARG A 63 11.18 -9.60 8.35
CA ARG A 63 11.33 -11.08 8.29
C ARG A 63 11.89 -11.58 6.98
N HIS A 64 11.69 -10.87 5.89
CA HIS A 64 11.99 -11.34 4.55
C HIS A 64 12.88 -10.38 3.75
N ASP A 65 13.33 -9.28 4.36
CA ASP A 65 14.16 -8.26 3.71
C ASP A 65 13.56 -7.73 2.40
N VAL A 66 12.23 -7.66 2.31
CA VAL A 66 11.50 -7.15 1.14
C VAL A 66 11.45 -5.62 1.23
N PRO A 67 11.78 -4.87 0.16
CA PRO A 67 11.60 -3.41 0.15
C PRO A 67 10.17 -3.01 0.48
N GLY A 68 10.00 -1.96 1.26
CA GLY A 68 8.67 -1.50 1.66
C GLY A 68 8.53 0.02 1.64
N ILE A 69 7.29 0.47 1.58
CA ILE A 69 6.91 1.87 1.79
C ILE A 69 5.52 1.91 2.46
N TYR A 70 5.37 2.72 3.48
CA TYR A 70 4.08 2.92 4.13
C TYR A 70 3.83 4.37 4.49
N LYS A 71 2.57 4.80 4.43
CA LYS A 71 2.15 6.11 4.92
C LYS A 71 2.26 6.14 6.44
N ALA A 72 2.96 7.14 6.99
CA ALA A 72 3.27 7.24 8.41
C ALA A 72 2.52 8.39 9.10
N ARG A 73 2.14 9.43 8.37
CA ARG A 73 1.37 10.57 8.88
C ARG A 73 0.34 11.05 7.89
N HIS A 74 -0.83 11.41 8.41
CA HIS A 74 -1.91 12.03 7.64
C HIS A 74 -1.58 13.51 7.32
N LEU A 75 -1.70 13.88 6.07
CA LEU A 75 -1.51 15.24 5.58
C LEU A 75 -2.76 15.80 4.89
N MET A 76 -3.95 15.42 5.35
CA MET A 76 -5.24 15.77 4.72
C MET A 76 -5.33 15.29 3.27
N ASP A 77 -4.68 14.17 2.96
CA ASP A 77 -4.50 13.61 1.63
C ASP A 77 -4.97 12.14 1.56
N ASP A 78 -5.14 11.65 0.33
CA ASP A 78 -5.34 10.21 0.03
C ASP A 78 -4.39 9.84 -1.11
N ALA A 79 -3.33 9.10 -0.78
CA ALA A 79 -2.27 8.75 -1.72
C ALA A 79 -2.76 8.02 -2.98
N ASN A 80 -3.90 7.31 -2.89
CA ASN A 80 -4.46 6.56 -4.03
C ASN A 80 -5.61 7.30 -4.76
N HIS A 81 -5.99 8.47 -4.29
CA HIS A 81 -7.10 9.21 -4.87
C HIS A 81 -6.70 10.56 -5.45
N ASP A 82 -5.81 11.27 -4.78
CA ASP A 82 -5.46 12.64 -5.14
C ASP A 82 -4.71 12.70 -6.48
N PRO A 83 -4.86 13.76 -7.25
CA PRO A 83 -4.18 13.92 -8.54
C PRO A 83 -2.66 13.85 -8.42
N SER A 84 -2.10 14.44 -7.37
CA SER A 84 -0.68 14.39 -7.03
C SER A 84 -0.48 13.76 -5.64
N SER A 85 0.62 13.04 -5.45
CA SER A 85 0.93 12.39 -4.19
C SER A 85 2.42 12.15 -4.06
N PRO A 86 3.10 12.81 -3.11
CA PRO A 86 4.50 12.54 -2.83
C PRO A 86 4.79 11.06 -2.52
N TYR A 87 3.81 10.37 -1.93
CA TYR A 87 3.89 8.93 -1.70
C TYR A 87 3.99 8.15 -3.01
N ARG A 88 3.11 8.42 -3.99
CA ARG A 88 3.17 7.75 -5.32
C ARG A 88 4.43 8.12 -6.09
N ASP A 89 4.86 9.37 -5.99
CA ASP A 89 6.10 9.82 -6.65
C ASP A 89 7.29 9.02 -6.12
N GLU A 90 7.33 8.77 -4.81
CA GLU A 90 8.37 7.94 -4.20
C GLU A 90 8.25 6.47 -4.63
N VAL A 91 7.06 5.89 -4.69
CA VAL A 91 6.86 4.54 -5.26
C VAL A 91 7.40 4.46 -6.68
N CYS A 92 7.09 5.45 -7.52
CA CYS A 92 7.60 5.51 -8.89
C CYS A 92 9.12 5.66 -8.95
N ARG A 93 9.71 6.43 -8.04
CA ARG A 93 11.16 6.56 -7.90
C ARG A 93 11.80 5.22 -7.56
N LEU A 94 11.27 4.52 -6.55
CA LEU A 94 11.76 3.20 -6.13
C LEU A 94 11.68 2.17 -7.26
N ILE A 95 10.60 2.16 -8.03
CA ILE A 95 10.44 1.27 -9.19
C ILE A 95 11.57 1.50 -10.20
N ARG A 96 11.84 2.75 -10.54
CA ARG A 96 12.88 3.08 -11.54
C ARG A 96 14.29 2.80 -11.05
N GLU A 97 14.60 3.15 -9.80
CA GLU A 97 15.97 3.13 -9.29
C GLU A 97 16.38 1.76 -8.75
N ARG A 98 15.43 0.96 -8.26
CA ARG A 98 15.73 -0.34 -7.62
C ARG A 98 15.35 -1.56 -8.46
N GLY A 99 14.91 -1.38 -9.70
CA GLY A 99 14.52 -2.50 -10.55
C GLY A 99 13.30 -3.28 -10.04
N ILE A 100 12.38 -2.59 -9.37
CA ILE A 100 11.14 -3.21 -8.88
C ILE A 100 10.28 -3.61 -10.08
N SER A 101 9.91 -4.88 -10.16
CA SER A 101 9.04 -5.43 -11.21
C SER A 101 7.61 -5.68 -10.75
N CYS A 102 7.37 -5.68 -9.44
CA CYS A 102 6.04 -5.89 -8.87
C CYS A 102 5.84 -4.98 -7.65
N VAL A 103 4.70 -4.29 -7.58
CA VAL A 103 4.25 -3.58 -6.38
C VAL A 103 3.07 -4.35 -5.79
N LEU A 104 3.22 -4.80 -4.55
CA LEU A 104 2.15 -5.38 -3.75
C LEU A 104 1.54 -4.27 -2.88
N ASP A 105 0.41 -3.73 -3.33
CA ASP A 105 -0.28 -2.65 -2.64
C ASP A 105 -1.29 -3.23 -1.64
N LEU A 106 -1.03 -3.07 -0.35
CA LEU A 106 -1.81 -3.65 0.73
C LEU A 106 -3.00 -2.77 1.06
N HIS A 107 -4.18 -3.37 1.09
CA HIS A 107 -5.43 -2.74 1.51
C HIS A 107 -6.21 -3.62 2.47
N GLN A 108 -6.86 -3.01 3.44
CA GLN A 108 -7.78 -3.71 4.33
C GLN A 108 -9.15 -3.81 3.68
N LEU A 109 -9.72 -5.01 3.66
CA LEU A 109 -11.11 -5.21 3.26
C LEU A 109 -12.05 -4.70 4.36
N ARG A 110 -13.21 -4.23 3.96
CA ARG A 110 -14.29 -3.90 4.90
C ARG A 110 -14.76 -5.15 5.64
N PRO A 111 -15.12 -5.04 6.94
CA PRO A 111 -15.55 -6.19 7.74
C PRO A 111 -16.79 -6.91 7.22
N ASP A 112 -17.63 -6.21 6.44
CA ASP A 112 -18.86 -6.76 5.84
C ASP A 112 -18.62 -7.61 4.57
N ARG A 113 -17.36 -7.77 4.16
CA ARG A 113 -17.01 -8.64 3.04
C ARG A 113 -16.91 -10.09 3.50
N SER A 114 -17.58 -10.98 2.78
CA SER A 114 -17.59 -12.42 3.06
C SER A 114 -16.31 -13.17 2.69
N MET A 115 -15.32 -12.46 2.13
CA MET A 115 -14.04 -13.04 1.69
C MET A 115 -12.91 -12.66 2.62
N ALA A 116 -12.02 -13.62 2.93
CA ALA A 116 -10.84 -13.39 3.76
C ALA A 116 -9.72 -12.62 3.03
N LEU A 117 -9.59 -12.81 1.73
CA LEU A 117 -8.56 -12.18 0.88
C LEU A 117 -9.12 -11.88 -0.51
N CYS A 118 -8.75 -10.73 -1.05
CA CYS A 118 -9.03 -10.36 -2.44
C CYS A 118 -7.74 -9.88 -3.10
N ILE A 119 -7.37 -10.50 -4.20
CA ILE A 119 -6.23 -10.07 -5.02
C ILE A 119 -6.77 -9.33 -6.24
N GLY A 120 -6.50 -8.03 -6.32
CA GLY A 120 -6.84 -7.18 -7.45
C GLY A 120 -5.64 -7.03 -8.39
N THR A 121 -5.82 -7.40 -9.66
CA THR A 121 -4.78 -7.27 -10.69
C THR A 121 -5.06 -6.12 -11.67
N GLY A 122 -5.99 -5.21 -11.33
CA GLY A 122 -6.49 -4.18 -12.22
C GLY A 122 -7.32 -4.77 -13.38
N PRO A 123 -7.50 -4.06 -14.50
CA PRO A 123 -8.26 -4.55 -15.67
C PRO A 123 -7.45 -5.55 -16.51
N GLY A 124 -6.78 -6.52 -15.90
CA GLY A 124 -5.97 -7.54 -16.58
C GLY A 124 -4.60 -7.06 -17.04
N ARG A 125 -4.23 -5.85 -16.71
CA ARG A 125 -2.89 -5.29 -16.94
C ARG A 125 -2.16 -5.25 -15.62
N ALA A 126 -1.57 -6.39 -15.19
CA ALA A 126 -0.43 -6.33 -14.30
C ALA A 126 0.57 -5.35 -14.94
N TYR A 127 0.91 -4.28 -14.24
CA TYR A 127 1.71 -3.19 -14.77
C TYR A 127 3.06 -3.74 -15.26
N ARG A 128 3.19 -3.95 -16.55
CA ARG A 128 4.51 -4.16 -17.16
C ARG A 128 5.08 -2.77 -17.43
N SER A 129 5.91 -2.28 -16.53
CA SER A 129 6.66 -1.05 -16.77
C SER A 129 7.77 -1.32 -17.81
N ARG A 130 7.41 -1.37 -19.07
CA ARG A 130 8.37 -1.18 -20.17
C ARG A 130 8.36 0.24 -20.72
N ASP A 131 7.45 1.09 -20.26
CA ASP A 131 7.39 2.49 -20.66
C ASP A 131 7.57 3.43 -19.48
N SER A 132 8.69 4.11 -19.48
CA SER A 132 9.13 5.11 -18.50
C SER A 132 8.30 6.41 -18.50
N ARG A 133 7.08 6.42 -19.04
CA ARG A 133 6.30 7.66 -19.24
C ARG A 133 4.92 7.68 -18.60
N SER A 134 4.44 6.64 -17.95
CA SER A 134 3.10 6.68 -17.36
C SER A 134 3.02 5.99 -16.02
N CYS A 135 3.50 6.66 -14.96
CA CYS A 135 2.95 6.47 -13.64
C CYS A 135 1.60 7.22 -13.56
N GLY A 136 0.65 6.77 -14.38
CA GLY A 136 -0.68 7.36 -14.49
C GLY A 136 -1.65 6.74 -13.49
N SER A 137 -2.52 7.56 -12.92
CA SER A 137 -3.58 7.20 -11.99
C SER A 137 -4.38 6.00 -12.50
N ALA A 138 -4.36 4.89 -11.75
CA ALA A 138 -5.24 3.76 -11.98
C ALA A 138 -6.66 4.15 -11.53
N THR A 139 -7.50 4.56 -12.47
CA THR A 139 -8.91 4.83 -12.24
C THR A 139 -9.66 3.53 -11.96
N ARG A 140 -10.41 3.50 -10.87
CA ARG A 140 -11.22 2.37 -10.42
C ARG A 140 -12.25 1.95 -11.47
N ARG A 141 -12.20 0.71 -11.90
CA ARG A 141 -13.40 -0.07 -12.29
C ARG A 141 -13.31 -1.41 -11.57
N GLY A 142 -14.33 -1.71 -10.77
CA GLY A 142 -14.38 -2.91 -9.96
C GLY A 142 -14.37 -4.19 -10.79
N PHE A 143 -13.55 -5.13 -10.36
CA PHE A 143 -13.50 -6.48 -10.91
C PHE A 143 -14.13 -7.46 -9.91
N ARG A 144 -15.11 -8.26 -10.36
CA ARG A 144 -15.62 -9.42 -9.62
C ARG A 144 -14.70 -10.61 -9.87
N ALA A 145 -13.97 -11.05 -8.87
CA ALA A 145 -13.32 -12.35 -8.91
C ALA A 145 -14.38 -13.45 -8.76
N ARG A 146 -14.49 -14.36 -9.74
CA ARG A 146 -15.24 -15.62 -9.59
C ARG A 146 -14.38 -16.57 -8.76
N THR A 147 -14.82 -16.88 -7.56
CA THR A 147 -14.31 -18.04 -6.82
C THR A 147 -14.88 -19.30 -7.50
N ARG A 148 -14.02 -20.10 -8.13
CA ARG A 148 -14.35 -21.52 -8.39
C ARG A 148 -14.24 -22.23 -7.03
N GLY A 149 -15.34 -22.79 -6.56
CA GLY A 149 -15.34 -23.69 -5.44
C GLY A 149 -14.42 -24.88 -5.73
N LEU A 150 -13.56 -25.17 -4.77
CA LEU A 150 -12.87 -26.47 -4.70
C LEU A 150 -13.82 -27.49 -4.08
N PRO A 151 -13.77 -28.75 -4.50
CA PRO A 151 -14.61 -29.82 -4.00
C PRO A 151 -14.35 -30.14 -2.51
#